data_bc7f891ba78aac3e089a137f7406dcd7
#
_entry.id   bc7f891ba78aac3e089a137f7406dcd7
#
_cell.length_a   1.000
_cell.length_b   1.000
_cell.length_c   1.000
_cell.angle_alpha   90.00
_cell.angle_beta   90.00
_cell.angle_gamma   90.00
#
_symmetry.space_group_name_H-M   'P 1'
#
loop_
_entity.id
_entity.type
_entity.pdbx_description
1 polymer ?
#
loop_
_entity_poly.entity_id
_entity_poly.type
_entity_poly.pdbx_seq_one_letter_code
_entity_poly.pdbx_strand_id
1 'polypeptide(L)'
;EDSKIKFIDGGEGAKIKQYFHPQNTLNGINYSIAQFSLEVGGKTKLHKIKSSEIYYILEGEGKLKIDDHMFNLKINDSAYVPPNSKQFIENIGSKKLRFLCIVEPAWKADDDEILE
;
A
#
# COMPACT_ATOMS: atom_id res chain seq x y z
N GLU A 1 17.41 1.38 9.42
CA GLU A 1 16.63 1.88 10.56
C GLU A 1 15.50 2.77 10.11
N ASP A 2 14.33 2.62 10.69
CA ASP A 2 13.15 3.40 10.28
C ASP A 2 13.36 4.90 10.38
N SER A 3 14.07 5.37 11.40
CA SER A 3 14.34 6.79 11.61
C SER A 3 15.14 7.45 10.48
N LYS A 4 15.83 6.66 9.66
CA LYS A 4 16.61 7.15 8.52
C LYS A 4 15.84 7.16 7.22
N ILE A 5 14.62 6.63 7.21
CA ILE A 5 13.79 6.56 6.03
C ILE A 5 12.74 7.67 6.11
N LYS A 6 12.72 8.53 5.10
CA LYS A 6 11.79 9.66 5.08
C LYS A 6 10.54 9.31 4.31
N PHE A 7 9.42 9.88 4.74
CA PHE A 7 8.18 9.81 3.96
C PHE A 7 8.33 10.61 2.68
N ILE A 8 7.73 10.08 1.61
CA ILE A 8 7.58 10.81 0.36
C ILE A 8 6.09 10.93 0.07
N ASP A 9 5.75 11.94 -0.74
CA ASP A 9 4.37 12.12 -1.18
C ASP A 9 4.07 11.10 -2.27
N GLY A 10 3.04 10.28 -2.05
CA GLY A 10 2.63 9.27 -3.03
C GLY A 10 1.76 9.81 -4.15
N GLY A 11 1.46 11.13 -4.16
CA GLY A 11 0.65 11.75 -5.20
C GLY A 11 -0.84 11.47 -5.08
N GLU A 12 -1.25 10.69 -4.09
CA GLU A 12 -2.63 10.21 -3.91
C GLU A 12 -3.15 10.56 -2.52
N GLY A 13 -2.57 11.58 -1.88
CA GLY A 13 -2.89 11.93 -0.51
C GLY A 13 -2.26 10.99 0.51
N ALA A 14 -1.42 10.07 0.09
CA ALA A 14 -0.71 9.13 0.95
C ALA A 14 0.74 9.56 1.14
N LYS A 15 1.30 9.25 2.30
CA LYS A 15 2.74 9.37 2.55
C LYS A 15 3.32 7.96 2.57
N ILE A 16 4.49 7.78 1.92
CA ILE A 16 5.09 6.48 1.69
C ILE A 16 6.52 6.45 2.21
N LYS A 17 6.85 5.39 2.97
CA LYS A 17 8.22 5.04 3.29
C LYS A 17 8.56 3.75 2.56
N GLN A 18 9.48 3.82 1.61
CA GLN A 18 9.94 2.65 0.86
C GLN A 18 11.07 1.99 1.63
N TYR A 19 10.76 0.93 2.38
CA TYR A 19 11.76 0.26 3.21
C TYR A 19 12.72 -0.60 2.40
N PHE A 20 12.18 -1.44 1.53
CA PHE A 20 12.97 -2.37 0.72
C PHE A 20 12.49 -2.35 -0.71
N HIS A 21 13.44 -2.24 -1.62
CA HIS A 21 13.19 -2.27 -3.05
C HIS A 21 14.49 -2.69 -3.73
N PRO A 22 14.45 -3.43 -4.87
CA PRO A 22 15.68 -3.83 -5.57
C PRO A 22 16.59 -2.66 -5.92
N GLN A 23 16.05 -1.45 -6.10
CA GLN A 23 16.82 -0.27 -6.49
C GLN A 23 17.50 0.44 -5.33
N ASN A 24 17.06 0.21 -4.08
CA ASN A 24 17.60 0.92 -2.91
C ASN A 24 18.21 -0.01 -1.86
N THR A 25 18.25 -1.30 -2.13
CA THR A 25 18.68 -2.31 -1.17
C THR A 25 19.62 -3.28 -1.85
N LEU A 26 19.76 -4.47 -1.29
CA LEU A 26 20.63 -5.50 -1.82
C LEU A 26 20.10 -6.06 -3.14
N ASN A 27 21.00 -6.36 -4.06
CA ASN A 27 20.65 -7.07 -5.28
C ASN A 27 20.07 -8.44 -4.94
N GLY A 28 19.14 -8.90 -5.73
CA GLY A 28 18.59 -10.25 -5.60
C GLY A 28 17.26 -10.34 -4.87
N ILE A 29 16.77 -9.25 -4.26
CA ILE A 29 15.39 -9.27 -3.75
C ILE A 29 14.42 -9.02 -4.90
N ASN A 30 13.27 -9.71 -4.85
CA ASN A 30 12.25 -9.61 -5.90
C ASN A 30 10.99 -8.89 -5.42
N TYR A 31 10.99 -8.38 -4.20
CA TYR A 31 9.83 -7.74 -3.58
C TYR A 31 10.17 -6.31 -3.19
N SER A 32 9.13 -5.55 -2.90
CA SER A 32 9.28 -4.25 -2.25
C SER A 32 8.37 -4.20 -1.03
N ILE A 33 8.79 -3.45 0.00
CA ILE A 33 8.02 -3.22 1.21
C ILE A 33 7.99 -1.73 1.47
N ALA A 34 6.78 -1.18 1.59
CA ALA A 34 6.59 0.24 1.87
C ALA A 34 5.54 0.43 2.95
N GLN A 35 5.68 1.49 3.73
CA GLN A 35 4.64 1.90 4.68
C GLN A 35 3.87 3.08 4.08
N PHE A 36 2.55 2.99 4.14
CA PHE A 36 1.63 4.04 3.71
C PHE A 36 0.96 4.65 4.93
N SER A 37 0.63 5.93 4.82
CA SER A 37 -0.09 6.65 5.86
C SER A 37 -1.17 7.50 5.19
N LEU A 38 -2.41 7.36 5.67
CA LEU A 38 -3.56 8.14 5.20
C LEU A 38 -4.19 8.86 6.38
N GLU A 39 -4.44 10.15 6.19
CA GLU A 39 -5.19 10.93 7.17
C GLU A 39 -6.66 10.47 7.20
N VAL A 40 -7.40 10.88 8.24
CA VAL A 40 -8.83 10.58 8.36
C VAL A 40 -9.55 11.04 7.10
N GLY A 41 -10.35 10.14 6.51
CA GLY A 41 -11.08 10.41 5.28
C GLY A 41 -10.25 10.27 4.01
N GLY A 42 -8.94 10.04 4.13
CA GLY A 42 -8.07 9.85 2.97
C GLY A 42 -8.34 8.53 2.27
N LYS A 43 -8.08 8.52 0.97
CA LYS A 43 -8.32 7.34 0.13
C LYS A 43 -7.29 7.31 -0.99
N THR A 44 -6.74 6.14 -1.29
CA THR A 44 -5.91 5.96 -2.47
C THR A 44 -6.78 5.93 -3.72
N LYS A 45 -6.20 6.26 -4.86
CA LYS A 45 -6.93 6.19 -6.13
C LYS A 45 -7.17 4.74 -6.52
N LEU A 46 -8.28 4.50 -7.23
CA LEU A 46 -8.52 3.20 -7.82
C LEU A 46 -7.41 2.91 -8.82
N HIS A 47 -6.72 1.80 -8.63
CA HIS A 47 -5.58 1.43 -9.46
C HIS A 47 -5.42 -0.08 -9.52
N LYS A 48 -4.55 -0.54 -10.41
CA LYS A 48 -4.14 -1.94 -10.45
C LYS A 48 -2.66 -2.03 -10.76
N ILE A 49 -2.01 -3.08 -10.26
CA ILE A 49 -0.62 -3.39 -10.57
C ILE A 49 -0.53 -4.83 -11.05
N LYS A 50 0.52 -5.14 -11.79
CA LYS A 50 0.73 -6.50 -12.32
C LYS A 50 1.20 -7.46 -11.26
N SER A 51 1.77 -6.96 -10.17
CA SER A 51 2.29 -7.76 -9.06
C SER A 51 1.17 -8.16 -8.11
N SER A 52 1.44 -9.19 -7.30
CA SER A 52 0.63 -9.47 -6.13
C SER A 52 1.00 -8.48 -5.01
N GLU A 53 0.06 -8.25 -4.11
CA GLU A 53 0.28 -7.29 -3.02
C GLU A 53 -0.32 -7.81 -1.73
N ILE A 54 0.34 -7.54 -0.60
CA ILE A 54 -0.18 -7.83 0.73
C ILE A 54 -0.27 -6.50 1.48
N TYR A 55 -1.44 -6.25 2.08
CA TYR A 55 -1.64 -5.16 3.02
C TYR A 55 -1.56 -5.72 4.45
N TYR A 56 -0.89 -5.00 5.33
CA TYR A 56 -0.84 -5.33 6.76
C TYR A 56 -1.07 -4.05 7.56
N ILE A 57 -2.13 -4.02 8.37
CA ILE A 57 -2.55 -2.81 9.08
C ILE A 57 -1.74 -2.65 10.36
N LEU A 58 -1.09 -1.50 10.51
CA LEU A 58 -0.29 -1.16 11.69
C LEU A 58 -1.07 -0.29 12.67
N GLU A 59 -1.97 0.55 12.17
CA GLU A 59 -2.72 1.51 13.00
C GLU A 59 -3.97 1.94 12.25
N GLY A 60 -5.07 2.14 12.99
CA GLY A 60 -6.31 2.65 12.42
C GLY A 60 -7.18 1.57 11.80
N GLU A 61 -8.14 2.01 10.99
CA GLU A 61 -9.09 1.12 10.31
C GLU A 61 -9.22 1.54 8.85
N GLY A 62 -9.17 0.57 7.96
CA GLY A 62 -9.28 0.81 6.52
C GLY A 62 -10.36 -0.04 5.88
N LYS A 63 -10.92 0.50 4.80
CA LYS A 63 -11.81 -0.26 3.91
C LYS A 63 -11.04 -0.51 2.62
N LEU A 64 -10.72 -1.78 2.36
CA LEU A 64 -10.00 -2.19 1.16
C LEU A 64 -10.98 -2.75 0.15
N LYS A 65 -10.95 -2.20 -1.05
CA LYS A 65 -11.70 -2.75 -2.17
C LYS A 65 -10.75 -3.56 -3.05
N ILE A 66 -11.14 -4.79 -3.38
CA ILE A 66 -10.43 -5.65 -4.33
C ILE A 66 -11.49 -6.13 -5.33
N ASP A 67 -11.43 -5.62 -6.56
CA ASP A 67 -12.43 -5.83 -7.60
C ASP A 67 -13.83 -5.49 -7.06
N ASP A 68 -14.72 -6.45 -6.93
CA ASP A 68 -16.08 -6.23 -6.44
C ASP A 68 -16.25 -6.52 -4.95
N HIS A 69 -15.17 -6.85 -4.25
CA HIS A 69 -15.21 -7.21 -2.83
C HIS A 69 -14.72 -6.05 -1.97
N MET A 70 -15.34 -5.89 -0.79
CA MET A 70 -14.97 -4.87 0.18
C MET A 70 -14.63 -5.55 1.50
N PHE A 71 -13.52 -5.13 2.12
CA PHE A 71 -13.06 -5.68 3.39
C PHE A 71 -12.78 -4.54 4.36
N ASN A 72 -13.29 -4.67 5.59
CA ASN A 72 -12.92 -3.77 6.66
C ASN A 72 -11.74 -4.38 7.42
N LEU A 73 -10.65 -3.65 7.47
CA LEU A 73 -9.40 -4.11 8.09
C LEU A 73 -9.06 -3.23 9.27
N LYS A 74 -8.59 -3.84 10.34
CA LYS A 74 -8.13 -3.14 11.53
C LYS A 74 -6.73 -3.61 11.90
N ILE A 75 -6.18 -3.06 12.98
CA ILE A 75 -4.81 -3.35 13.41
C ILE A 75 -4.54 -4.87 13.44
N ASN A 76 -3.40 -5.25 12.87
CA ASN A 76 -2.93 -6.62 12.73
C ASN A 76 -3.68 -7.49 11.70
N ASP A 77 -4.70 -6.92 11.02
CA ASP A 77 -5.30 -7.62 9.88
C ASP A 77 -4.39 -7.52 8.66
N SER A 78 -4.45 -8.54 7.82
CA SER A 78 -3.75 -8.54 6.54
C SER A 78 -4.69 -8.99 5.44
N ALA A 79 -4.37 -8.59 4.20
CA ALA A 79 -5.16 -8.96 3.03
C ALA A 79 -4.24 -9.19 1.84
N TYR A 80 -4.58 -10.18 1.04
CA TYR A 80 -3.87 -10.49 -0.19
C TYR A 80 -4.63 -9.95 -1.39
N VAL A 81 -3.92 -9.22 -2.26
CA VAL A 81 -4.48 -8.69 -3.50
C VAL A 81 -3.84 -9.43 -4.67
N PRO A 82 -4.61 -10.22 -5.43
CA PRO A 82 -4.05 -10.93 -6.59
C PRO A 82 -3.55 -9.97 -7.67
N PRO A 83 -2.63 -10.43 -8.53
CA PRO A 83 -2.15 -9.60 -9.66
C PRO A 83 -3.30 -9.08 -10.51
N ASN A 84 -3.16 -7.84 -10.98
CA ASN A 84 -4.09 -7.18 -11.90
C ASN A 84 -5.49 -6.92 -11.31
N SER A 85 -5.64 -7.01 -10.00
CA SER A 85 -6.91 -6.67 -9.34
C SER A 85 -7.04 -5.15 -9.22
N LYS A 86 -8.26 -4.65 -9.40
CA LYS A 86 -8.58 -3.24 -9.17
C LYS A 86 -8.70 -3.02 -7.68
N GLN A 87 -8.04 -2.00 -7.15
CA GLN A 87 -7.96 -1.82 -5.71
C GLN A 87 -7.90 -0.36 -5.29
N PHE A 88 -8.42 -0.08 -4.11
CA PHE A 88 -8.11 1.13 -3.35
C PHE A 88 -8.34 0.83 -1.87
N ILE A 89 -7.76 1.67 -1.01
CA ILE A 89 -8.01 1.62 0.43
C ILE A 89 -8.39 2.99 0.92
N GLU A 90 -9.35 3.03 1.85
CA GLU A 90 -9.88 4.26 2.43
C GLU A 90 -9.74 4.21 3.95
N ASN A 91 -9.32 5.33 4.56
CA ASN A 91 -9.31 5.45 6.02
C ASN A 91 -10.74 5.74 6.48
N ILE A 92 -11.36 4.77 7.13
CA ILE A 92 -12.74 4.88 7.65
C ILE A 92 -12.76 5.08 9.15
N GLY A 93 -11.60 5.19 9.79
CA GLY A 93 -11.50 5.35 11.24
C GLY A 93 -11.44 6.79 11.67
N SER A 94 -11.21 6.99 12.96
CA SER A 94 -11.15 8.33 13.59
C SER A 94 -9.72 8.81 13.81
N LYS A 95 -8.73 8.06 13.37
CA LYS A 95 -7.31 8.41 13.48
C LYS A 95 -6.59 7.99 12.22
N LYS A 96 -5.30 8.35 12.13
CA LYS A 96 -4.45 8.00 10.99
C LYS A 96 -4.48 6.51 10.73
N LEU A 97 -4.56 6.13 9.46
CA LEU A 97 -4.40 4.75 9.01
C LEU A 97 -2.97 4.55 8.53
N ARG A 98 -2.28 3.57 9.12
CA ARG A 98 -0.94 3.19 8.67
C ARG A 98 -0.93 1.71 8.34
N PHE A 99 -0.30 1.38 7.22
CA PHE A 99 -0.26 0.00 6.76
C PHE A 99 1.01 -0.25 5.94
N LEU A 100 1.43 -1.51 5.93
CA LEU A 100 2.51 -1.96 5.06
C LEU A 100 1.91 -2.53 3.79
N CYS A 101 2.60 -2.28 2.67
CA CYS A 101 2.34 -2.96 1.40
C CYS A 101 3.58 -3.75 1.02
N ILE A 102 3.40 -5.03 0.79
CA ILE A 102 4.44 -5.93 0.30
C ILE A 102 4.05 -6.32 -1.12
N VAL A 103 4.90 -6.00 -2.08
CA VAL A 103 4.62 -6.17 -3.51
C VAL A 103 5.67 -7.10 -4.12
N GLU A 104 5.20 -8.12 -4.84
CA GLU A 104 6.10 -9.10 -5.47
C GLU A 104 5.54 -9.52 -6.84
N PRO A 105 6.28 -9.34 -7.96
CA PRO A 105 7.58 -8.66 -8.06
C PRO A 105 7.50 -7.21 -7.58
N ALA A 106 8.65 -6.65 -7.19
CA ALA A 106 8.73 -5.32 -6.60
C ALA A 106 7.96 -4.27 -7.41
N TRP A 107 7.35 -3.32 -6.70
CA TRP A 107 6.58 -2.25 -7.33
C TRP A 107 7.39 -1.52 -8.39
N LYS A 108 6.73 -1.24 -9.53
CA LYS A 108 7.28 -0.44 -10.63
C LYS A 108 6.22 0.56 -11.07
N ALA A 109 6.64 1.78 -11.30
CA ALA A 109 5.73 2.83 -11.77
C ALA A 109 5.04 2.44 -13.08
N ASP A 110 5.76 1.79 -13.98
CA ASP A 110 5.23 1.39 -15.29
C ASP A 110 4.11 0.36 -15.19
N ASP A 111 4.04 -0.38 -14.09
CA ASP A 111 3.03 -1.42 -13.87
C ASP A 111 1.83 -0.91 -13.08
N ASP A 112 1.90 0.32 -12.57
CA ASP A 112 0.86 0.91 -11.73
C ASP A 112 -0.07 1.74 -12.61
N GLU A 113 -1.25 1.21 -12.85
CA GLU A 113 -2.25 1.87 -13.71
C GLU A 113 -3.33 2.51 -12.85
N ILE A 114 -3.43 3.83 -12.94
CA ILE A 114 -4.49 4.60 -12.28
C ILE A 114 -5.75 4.51 -13.14
N LEU A 115 -6.88 4.16 -12.53
CA LEU A 115 -8.14 3.87 -13.23
C LEU A 115 -9.20 4.96 -13.06
N GLU A 116 -8.85 6.11 -12.49
CA GLU A 116 -9.79 7.23 -12.33
C GLU A 116 -9.18 8.57 -12.67
#